data_74f3c5bb5a62997b10b66f1eea2bec19
#
_entry.id   74f3c5bb5a62997b10b66f1eea2bec19
#
_cell.length_a   1.000
_cell.length_b   1.000
_cell.length_c   1.000
_cell.angle_alpha   90.00
_cell.angle_beta   90.00
_cell.angle_gamma   90.00
#
_symmetry.space_group_name_H-M   'P 1'
#
loop_
_entity.id
_entity.type
_entity.pdbx_description
1 polymer ?
#
loop_
_entity_poly.entity_id
_entity_poly.type
_entity_poly.pdbx_seq_one_letter_code
_entity_poly.pdbx_strand_id
1 'polypeptide(L)'
;YHFIERPLRSAAPLLRLAPAKVLAMALPLVALCGAGAWATVEYHAQVSLSVTRDGYAWQARRYPAWRPLEPVSAPVLEGRRLFVAGDSHAAAYRTMTSMVARQTGMEVRQQDRGGCSFVNLLRASPADCQGFIEDALSTIEREARPGDIVLLAALRMPELRGFDWQRQDAQEIHQQLLAERTPANAQAARDEAERVLARLQRLGVRVVIDAPLPLFKAGAYRCSDWFNRHNPACAGGLSMPRADLDRLRAPQMALLAELAAQYPSLTVWDPLPLLCGPQTCSAVEEGEPLFFDNDHLSGHGNRMLLPSFRQTLIDIASEKEL
;
A
#
# COMPACT_ATOMS: atom_id res chain seq x y z
N TYR A 1 23.85 17.75 -28.12
CA TYR A 1 24.12 18.20 -29.50
C TYR A 1 25.51 18.79 -29.62
N HIS A 2 25.87 19.88 -28.91
CA HIS A 2 27.11 20.64 -29.08
C HIS A 2 28.39 19.87 -28.75
N PHE A 3 28.38 18.95 -27.85
CA PHE A 3 29.58 18.23 -27.38
C PHE A 3 29.81 16.89 -28.06
N ILE A 4 28.81 16.29 -28.70
CA ILE A 4 28.94 14.97 -29.32
C ILE A 4 28.50 15.03 -30.79
N GLU A 5 27.26 15.39 -31.08
CA GLU A 5 26.72 15.28 -32.43
C GLU A 5 27.39 16.24 -33.42
N ARG A 6 27.51 17.51 -33.09
CA ARG A 6 28.13 18.52 -33.97
C ARG A 6 29.60 18.23 -34.26
N PRO A 7 30.47 17.90 -33.27
CA PRO A 7 31.85 17.50 -33.53
C PRO A 7 31.96 16.26 -34.43
N LEU A 8 31.14 15.23 -34.23
CA LEU A 8 31.15 14.04 -35.07
C LEU A 8 30.71 14.30 -36.50
N ARG A 9 29.67 15.13 -36.70
CA ARG A 9 29.19 15.49 -38.03
C ARG A 9 30.18 16.34 -38.83
N SER A 10 31.04 17.10 -38.17
CA SER A 10 32.02 17.99 -38.79
C SER A 10 33.44 17.43 -38.79
N ALA A 11 33.67 16.22 -38.25
CA ALA A 11 34.98 15.63 -38.16
C ALA A 11 35.54 15.27 -39.57
N ALA A 12 36.50 16.04 -40.05
CA ALA A 12 37.10 15.86 -41.36
C ALA A 12 37.61 14.41 -41.64
N PRO A 13 38.13 13.65 -40.65
CA PRO A 13 38.49 12.24 -40.86
C PRO A 13 37.30 11.35 -41.20
N LEU A 14 36.14 11.58 -40.55
CA LEU A 14 34.93 10.77 -40.79
C LEU A 14 34.29 11.08 -42.14
N LEU A 15 34.30 12.35 -42.54
CA LEU A 15 33.72 12.81 -43.82
C LEU A 15 34.53 12.28 -45.05
N ARG A 16 35.79 11.88 -44.87
CA ARG A 16 36.66 11.32 -45.93
C ARG A 16 36.56 9.79 -46.04
N LEU A 17 35.84 9.14 -45.13
CA LEU A 17 35.69 7.69 -45.17
C LEU A 17 34.66 7.27 -46.22
N ALA A 18 34.94 6.19 -46.93
CA ALA A 18 33.96 5.57 -47.81
C ALA A 18 32.74 5.14 -47.00
N PRO A 19 31.49 5.30 -47.51
CA PRO A 19 30.27 4.95 -46.81
C PRO A 19 30.25 3.54 -46.21
N ALA A 20 30.82 2.58 -46.91
CA ALA A 20 30.96 1.19 -46.41
C ALA A 20 31.81 1.09 -45.13
N LYS A 21 32.90 1.90 -45.02
CA LYS A 21 33.73 1.93 -43.81
C LYS A 21 32.98 2.58 -42.64
N VAL A 22 32.20 3.64 -42.90
CA VAL A 22 31.36 4.29 -41.87
C VAL A 22 30.32 3.30 -41.36
N LEU A 23 29.63 2.57 -42.23
CA LEU A 23 28.66 1.53 -41.87
C LEU A 23 29.34 0.38 -41.10
N ALA A 24 30.50 -0.09 -41.53
CA ALA A 24 31.25 -1.15 -40.85
C ALA A 24 31.67 -0.76 -39.41
N MET A 25 31.86 0.53 -39.14
CA MET A 25 32.16 1.05 -37.80
C MET A 25 30.86 1.33 -36.98
N ALA A 26 29.83 1.85 -37.63
CA ALA A 26 28.60 2.23 -36.95
C ALA A 26 27.77 1.02 -36.54
N LEU A 27 27.66 0.00 -37.36
CA LEU A 27 26.83 -1.20 -37.04
C LEU A 27 27.28 -1.94 -35.77
N PRO A 28 28.60 -2.23 -35.57
CA PRO A 28 29.06 -2.83 -34.32
C PRO A 28 28.82 -1.93 -33.11
N LEU A 29 29.00 -0.62 -33.29
CA LEU A 29 28.71 0.33 -32.17
C LEU A 29 27.25 0.34 -31.79
N VAL A 30 26.34 0.39 -32.75
CA VAL A 30 24.89 0.31 -32.51
C VAL A 30 24.52 -1.04 -31.89
N ALA A 31 25.08 -2.13 -32.37
CA ALA A 31 24.87 -3.47 -31.80
C ALA A 31 25.38 -3.54 -30.35
N LEU A 32 26.56 -2.97 -30.06
CA LEU A 32 27.09 -2.91 -28.70
C LEU A 32 26.25 -2.07 -27.78
N CYS A 33 25.76 -0.91 -28.21
CA CYS A 33 24.83 -0.07 -27.45
C CYS A 33 23.52 -0.80 -27.21
N GLY A 34 22.98 -1.47 -28.23
CA GLY A 34 21.77 -2.28 -28.12
C GLY A 34 21.94 -3.46 -27.15
N ALA A 35 23.03 -4.18 -27.22
CA ALA A 35 23.36 -5.26 -26.31
C ALA A 35 23.57 -4.74 -24.88
N GLY A 36 24.25 -3.61 -24.73
CA GLY A 36 24.41 -2.94 -23.42
C GLY A 36 23.07 -2.49 -22.79
N ALA A 37 22.20 -1.87 -23.59
CA ALA A 37 20.88 -1.49 -23.16
C ALA A 37 20.04 -2.71 -22.77
N TRP A 38 20.04 -3.76 -23.60
CA TRP A 38 19.36 -5.01 -23.29
C TRP A 38 19.89 -5.64 -21.99
N ALA A 39 21.21 -5.76 -21.84
CA ALA A 39 21.83 -6.30 -20.64
C ALA A 39 21.49 -5.48 -19.38
N THR A 40 21.45 -4.14 -19.52
CA THR A 40 21.05 -3.26 -18.39
C THR A 40 19.61 -3.48 -17.97
N VAL A 41 18.70 -3.73 -18.91
CA VAL A 41 17.30 -4.04 -18.61
C VAL A 41 17.15 -5.43 -18.01
N GLU A 42 17.77 -6.43 -18.63
CA GLU A 42 17.67 -7.83 -18.19
C GLU A 42 18.31 -8.05 -16.81
N TYR A 43 19.48 -7.46 -16.60
CA TYR A 43 20.25 -7.58 -15.35
C TYR A 43 20.14 -6.35 -14.45
N HIS A 44 19.03 -5.55 -14.55
CA HIS A 44 18.91 -4.32 -13.80
C HIS A 44 19.06 -4.52 -12.29
N ALA A 45 18.57 -5.65 -11.75
CA ALA A 45 18.65 -5.97 -10.32
C ALA A 45 20.10 -6.16 -9.84
N GLN A 46 21.00 -6.60 -10.73
CA GLN A 46 22.41 -6.82 -10.43
C GLN A 46 23.28 -5.57 -10.66
N VAL A 47 22.97 -4.77 -11.69
CA VAL A 47 23.79 -3.61 -12.09
C VAL A 47 23.27 -2.29 -11.55
N SER A 48 22.03 -2.23 -11.06
CA SER A 48 21.45 -1.01 -10.51
C SER A 48 22.11 -0.64 -9.18
N LEU A 49 22.46 0.63 -9.04
CA LEU A 49 22.93 1.22 -7.78
C LEU A 49 21.78 1.64 -6.85
N SER A 50 20.55 1.52 -7.31
CA SER A 50 19.36 1.84 -6.53
C SER A 50 19.12 0.78 -5.45
N VAL A 51 18.82 1.23 -4.24
CA VAL A 51 18.35 0.36 -3.15
C VAL A 51 16.96 -0.21 -3.44
N THR A 52 16.23 0.42 -4.38
CA THR A 52 14.86 -0.01 -4.76
C THR A 52 14.85 -1.09 -5.86
N ARG A 53 16.02 -1.63 -6.23
CA ARG A 53 16.17 -2.66 -7.27
C ARG A 53 15.46 -3.98 -6.97
N ASP A 54 15.29 -4.33 -5.70
CA ASP A 54 14.54 -5.53 -5.31
C ASP A 54 13.04 -5.25 -5.32
N GLY A 55 12.40 -5.50 -6.47
CA GLY A 55 10.96 -5.35 -6.61
C GLY A 55 10.13 -6.28 -5.72
N TYR A 56 10.73 -7.33 -5.14
CA TYR A 56 10.06 -8.19 -4.19
C TYR A 56 9.97 -7.55 -2.79
N ALA A 57 11.02 -6.85 -2.38
CA ALA A 57 11.01 -6.09 -1.12
C ALA A 57 10.10 -4.87 -1.21
N TRP A 58 10.18 -4.13 -2.32
CA TRP A 58 9.54 -2.82 -2.45
C TRP A 58 8.06 -2.86 -2.83
N GLN A 59 7.66 -3.74 -3.75
CA GLN A 59 6.32 -3.69 -4.32
C GLN A 59 5.37 -4.69 -3.66
N ALA A 60 4.19 -4.22 -3.25
CA ALA A 60 3.10 -5.08 -2.81
C ALA A 60 2.48 -5.77 -4.04
N ARG A 61 2.85 -7.00 -4.29
CA ARG A 61 2.36 -7.85 -5.39
C ARG A 61 1.80 -9.15 -4.83
N ARG A 62 0.99 -9.82 -5.65
CA ARG A 62 0.59 -11.19 -5.34
C ARG A 62 1.84 -12.03 -5.08
N TYR A 63 1.84 -12.79 -3.98
CA TYR A 63 2.98 -13.62 -3.60
C TYR A 63 3.29 -14.65 -4.68
N PRO A 64 4.55 -14.76 -5.14
CA PRO A 64 4.93 -15.66 -6.23
C PRO A 64 4.70 -17.12 -5.89
N ALA A 65 4.11 -17.88 -6.81
CA ALA A 65 3.82 -19.30 -6.62
C ALA A 65 5.07 -20.16 -6.42
N TRP A 66 6.19 -19.75 -7.01
CA TRP A 66 7.48 -20.46 -6.96
C TRP A 66 8.27 -20.23 -5.67
N ARG A 67 7.86 -19.28 -4.81
CA ARG A 67 8.48 -19.10 -3.50
C ARG A 67 7.78 -19.98 -2.48
N PRO A 68 8.51 -20.91 -1.81
CA PRO A 68 7.92 -21.72 -0.75
C PRO A 68 7.52 -20.87 0.46
N LEU A 69 6.45 -21.25 1.10
CA LEU A 69 6.01 -20.73 2.39
C LEU A 69 5.90 -21.88 3.37
N GLU A 70 6.34 -21.65 4.60
CA GLU A 70 6.11 -22.59 5.69
C GLU A 70 4.59 -22.74 5.89
N PRO A 71 4.04 -23.97 5.82
CA PRO A 71 2.65 -24.22 6.17
C PRO A 71 2.39 -23.83 7.61
N VAL A 72 1.22 -23.27 7.88
CA VAL A 72 0.80 -22.91 9.23
C VAL A 72 -0.46 -23.71 9.55
N SER A 73 -0.44 -24.44 10.68
CA SER A 73 -1.63 -25.14 11.15
C SER A 73 -2.66 -24.10 11.62
N ALA A 74 -3.69 -23.89 10.82
CA ALA A 74 -4.79 -23.00 11.13
C ALA A 74 -6.13 -23.61 10.65
N PRO A 75 -6.51 -24.80 11.18
CA PRO A 75 -7.67 -25.56 10.68
C PRO A 75 -8.98 -24.76 10.80
N VAL A 76 -9.06 -23.80 11.72
CA VAL A 76 -10.23 -22.91 11.89
C VAL A 76 -10.42 -21.97 10.67
N LEU A 77 -9.39 -21.75 9.87
CA LEU A 77 -9.43 -20.90 8.67
C LEU A 77 -9.62 -21.72 7.38
N GLU A 78 -9.43 -23.03 7.42
CA GLU A 78 -9.50 -23.86 6.22
C GLU A 78 -10.90 -23.84 5.60
N GLY A 79 -10.98 -23.58 4.29
CA GLY A 79 -12.22 -23.50 3.54
C GLY A 79 -13.05 -22.22 3.75
N ARG A 80 -12.64 -21.33 4.66
CA ARG A 80 -13.24 -19.99 4.80
C ARG A 80 -12.77 -19.06 3.69
N ARG A 81 -13.55 -18.03 3.42
CA ARG A 81 -13.20 -16.96 2.50
C ARG A 81 -12.76 -15.71 3.25
N LEU A 82 -11.76 -15.03 2.67
CA LEU A 82 -11.37 -13.69 3.06
C LEU A 82 -11.72 -12.74 1.91
N PHE A 83 -12.77 -11.95 2.10
CA PHE A 83 -13.10 -10.84 1.20
C PHE A 83 -12.27 -9.62 1.63
N VAL A 84 -11.51 -9.06 0.69
CA VAL A 84 -10.72 -7.86 0.90
C VAL A 84 -11.34 -6.76 0.05
N ALA A 85 -11.94 -5.77 0.69
CA ALA A 85 -12.60 -4.67 0.01
C ALA A 85 -12.04 -3.33 0.48
N GLY A 86 -11.78 -2.40 -0.44
CA GLY A 86 -11.24 -1.11 -0.04
C GLY A 86 -10.67 -0.27 -1.18
N ASP A 87 -9.88 0.71 -0.79
CA ASP A 87 -9.16 1.61 -1.69
C ASP A 87 -7.80 1.03 -2.14
N SER A 88 -6.85 1.89 -2.50
CA SER A 88 -5.49 1.46 -2.88
C SER A 88 -4.74 0.73 -1.77
N HIS A 89 -5.13 0.90 -0.48
CA HIS A 89 -4.54 0.17 0.64
C HIS A 89 -4.97 -1.30 0.63
N ALA A 90 -6.20 -1.62 0.20
CA ALA A 90 -6.58 -3.00 -0.06
C ALA A 90 -5.68 -3.64 -1.12
N ALA A 91 -5.35 -2.91 -2.19
CA ALA A 91 -4.37 -3.37 -3.18
C ALA A 91 -2.96 -3.52 -2.59
N ALA A 92 -2.55 -2.63 -1.68
CA ALA A 92 -1.25 -2.68 -1.01
C ALA A 92 -1.09 -3.91 -0.09
N TYR A 93 -2.17 -4.52 0.38
CA TYR A 93 -2.12 -5.76 1.18
C TYR A 93 -2.00 -7.05 0.36
N ARG A 94 -1.88 -6.99 -0.97
CA ARG A 94 -1.88 -8.18 -1.84
C ARG A 94 -0.81 -9.22 -1.51
N THR A 95 0.38 -8.79 -1.09
CA THR A 95 1.43 -9.75 -0.67
C THR A 95 0.97 -10.51 0.57
N MET A 96 0.52 -9.82 1.61
CA MET A 96 0.08 -10.41 2.87
C MET A 96 -1.12 -11.35 2.68
N THR A 97 -2.16 -10.90 2.00
CA THR A 97 -3.38 -11.70 1.77
C THR A 97 -3.13 -12.92 0.90
N SER A 98 -2.24 -12.82 -0.11
CA SER A 98 -1.81 -13.97 -0.92
C SER A 98 -1.00 -14.99 -0.10
N MET A 99 -0.18 -14.52 0.84
CA MET A 99 0.55 -15.40 1.76
C MET A 99 -0.39 -16.09 2.75
N VAL A 100 -1.37 -15.37 3.31
CA VAL A 100 -2.44 -15.97 4.14
C VAL A 100 -3.14 -17.08 3.38
N ALA A 101 -3.62 -16.83 2.16
CA ALA A 101 -4.29 -17.84 1.34
C ALA A 101 -3.44 -19.11 1.19
N ARG A 102 -2.16 -18.95 0.90
CA ARG A 102 -1.24 -20.09 0.68
C ARG A 102 -0.87 -20.84 1.95
N GLN A 103 -0.82 -20.17 3.08
CA GLN A 103 -0.47 -20.79 4.37
C GLN A 103 -1.66 -21.49 5.05
N THR A 104 -2.87 -20.98 4.87
CA THR A 104 -4.04 -21.38 5.66
C THR A 104 -5.13 -22.09 4.85
N GLY A 105 -5.00 -22.11 3.52
CA GLY A 105 -6.05 -22.65 2.65
C GLY A 105 -7.30 -21.78 2.50
N MET A 106 -7.29 -20.53 3.02
CA MET A 106 -8.37 -19.58 2.78
C MET A 106 -8.46 -19.19 1.32
N GLU A 107 -9.68 -19.00 0.82
CA GLU A 107 -9.92 -18.40 -0.49
C GLU A 107 -9.98 -16.87 -0.36
N VAL A 108 -9.05 -16.15 -1.01
CA VAL A 108 -9.04 -14.67 -0.99
C VAL A 108 -9.77 -14.11 -2.20
N ARG A 109 -10.76 -13.24 -1.93
CA ARG A 109 -11.53 -12.47 -2.91
C ARG A 109 -11.24 -11.00 -2.72
N GLN A 110 -10.56 -10.38 -3.67
CA GLN A 110 -10.12 -8.98 -3.54
C GLN A 110 -10.87 -8.07 -4.51
N GLN A 111 -11.39 -6.95 -3.97
CA GLN A 111 -12.10 -5.90 -4.68
C GLN A 111 -11.55 -4.56 -4.21
N ASP A 112 -10.77 -3.90 -5.06
CA ASP A 112 -10.15 -2.62 -4.73
C ASP A 112 -10.32 -1.60 -5.86
N ARG A 113 -10.54 -0.34 -5.46
CA ARG A 113 -10.55 0.81 -6.35
C ARG A 113 -9.89 1.99 -5.67
N GLY A 114 -8.79 2.49 -6.25
CA GLY A 114 -8.04 3.61 -5.70
C GLY A 114 -8.93 4.81 -5.35
N GLY A 115 -8.79 5.33 -4.13
CA GLY A 115 -9.56 6.44 -3.60
C GLY A 115 -11.00 6.12 -3.16
N CYS A 116 -11.45 4.87 -3.28
CA CYS A 116 -12.80 4.44 -2.92
C CYS A 116 -12.78 3.55 -1.66
N SER A 117 -12.62 4.17 -0.51
CA SER A 117 -12.60 3.47 0.77
C SER A 117 -13.99 3.09 1.26
N PHE A 118 -14.11 1.91 1.84
CA PHE A 118 -15.24 1.54 2.68
C PHE A 118 -14.98 2.03 4.11
N VAL A 119 -15.96 2.65 4.74
CA VAL A 119 -15.82 3.10 6.14
C VAL A 119 -14.61 4.03 6.31
N ASN A 120 -14.64 5.17 5.63
CA ASN A 120 -13.54 6.14 5.64
C ASN A 120 -13.28 6.77 7.01
N LEU A 121 -14.31 6.95 7.84
CA LEU A 121 -14.30 7.53 9.20
C LEU A 121 -14.04 9.04 9.26
N LEU A 122 -13.63 9.68 8.19
CA LEU A 122 -13.43 11.14 8.12
C LEU A 122 -14.65 11.84 7.51
N ARG A 123 -15.16 11.26 6.45
CA ARG A 123 -16.31 11.71 5.67
C ARG A 123 -16.93 10.53 4.95
N ALA A 124 -18.13 10.67 4.43
CA ALA A 124 -18.68 9.66 3.54
C ALA A 124 -17.84 9.52 2.27
N SER A 125 -17.84 8.34 1.70
CA SER A 125 -17.16 8.04 0.45
C SER A 125 -17.70 8.91 -0.69
N PRO A 126 -16.84 9.38 -1.62
CA PRO A 126 -17.26 10.22 -2.75
C PRO A 126 -18.38 9.58 -3.58
N ALA A 127 -19.19 10.41 -4.22
CA ALA A 127 -20.36 9.94 -4.99
C ALA A 127 -19.97 8.99 -6.16
N ASP A 128 -18.82 9.21 -6.78
CA ASP A 128 -18.27 8.37 -7.85
C ASP A 128 -17.78 6.99 -7.37
N CYS A 129 -17.60 6.82 -6.05
CA CYS A 129 -17.27 5.55 -5.43
C CYS A 129 -18.50 4.69 -5.08
N GLN A 130 -19.70 5.28 -5.00
CA GLN A 130 -20.89 4.59 -4.49
C GLN A 130 -21.24 3.35 -5.32
N GLY A 131 -21.12 3.45 -6.67
CA GLY A 131 -21.36 2.29 -7.56
C GLY A 131 -20.40 1.14 -7.26
N PHE A 132 -19.11 1.42 -7.10
CA PHE A 132 -18.10 0.41 -6.75
C PHE A 132 -18.36 -0.23 -5.38
N ILE A 133 -18.68 0.59 -4.37
CA ILE A 133 -18.97 0.12 -3.02
C ILE A 133 -20.20 -0.80 -3.03
N GLU A 134 -21.25 -0.41 -3.75
CA GLU A 134 -22.49 -1.20 -3.85
C GLU A 134 -22.26 -2.52 -4.58
N ASP A 135 -21.54 -2.52 -5.69
CA ASP A 135 -21.18 -3.72 -6.45
C ASP A 135 -20.36 -4.70 -5.61
N ALA A 136 -19.41 -4.18 -4.84
CA ALA A 136 -18.58 -4.99 -3.97
C ALA A 136 -19.38 -5.58 -2.80
N LEU A 137 -20.23 -4.81 -2.14
CA LEU A 137 -21.11 -5.31 -1.08
C LEU A 137 -22.10 -6.35 -1.63
N SER A 138 -22.70 -6.10 -2.79
CA SER A 138 -23.59 -7.06 -3.45
C SER A 138 -22.89 -8.36 -3.82
N THR A 139 -21.59 -8.29 -4.18
CA THR A 139 -20.78 -9.50 -4.44
C THR A 139 -20.53 -10.28 -3.16
N ILE A 140 -20.17 -9.59 -2.08
CA ILE A 140 -20.00 -10.22 -0.75
C ILE A 140 -21.34 -10.86 -0.32
N GLU A 141 -22.47 -10.17 -0.45
CA GLU A 141 -23.79 -10.69 -0.10
C GLU A 141 -24.17 -11.97 -0.89
N ARG A 142 -23.78 -12.06 -2.15
CA ARG A 142 -24.05 -13.28 -2.97
C ARG A 142 -23.12 -14.45 -2.64
N GLU A 143 -21.90 -14.19 -2.25
CA GLU A 143 -20.87 -15.22 -2.17
C GLU A 143 -20.51 -15.60 -0.74
N ALA A 144 -20.65 -14.69 0.22
CA ALA A 144 -20.24 -14.95 1.60
C ALA A 144 -21.14 -15.97 2.31
N ARG A 145 -20.54 -16.73 3.18
CA ARG A 145 -21.21 -17.67 4.07
C ARG A 145 -20.99 -17.23 5.53
N PRO A 146 -21.88 -17.60 6.45
CA PRO A 146 -21.63 -17.38 7.87
C PRO A 146 -20.24 -17.91 8.28
N GLY A 147 -19.50 -17.10 9.04
CA GLY A 147 -18.14 -17.41 9.47
C GLY A 147 -17.04 -17.02 8.46
N ASP A 148 -17.35 -16.59 7.21
CA ASP A 148 -16.38 -15.95 6.35
C ASP A 148 -15.93 -14.59 6.93
N ILE A 149 -14.80 -14.09 6.45
CA ILE A 149 -14.18 -12.87 6.99
C ILE A 149 -14.13 -11.78 5.91
N VAL A 150 -14.45 -10.55 6.27
CA VAL A 150 -14.36 -9.37 5.40
C VAL A 150 -13.32 -8.41 5.99
N LEU A 151 -12.23 -8.14 5.28
CA LEU A 151 -11.29 -7.07 5.58
C LEU A 151 -11.70 -5.81 4.82
N LEU A 152 -12.04 -4.75 5.54
CA LEU A 152 -12.28 -3.43 4.98
C LEU A 152 -11.01 -2.58 5.16
N ALA A 153 -10.18 -2.52 4.12
CA ALA A 153 -8.88 -1.85 4.15
C ALA A 153 -8.95 -0.46 3.52
N ALA A 154 -8.42 0.56 4.22
CA ALA A 154 -8.37 1.92 3.71
C ALA A 154 -7.33 2.78 4.44
N LEU A 155 -6.94 3.90 3.84
CA LEU A 155 -6.00 4.85 4.46
C LEU A 155 -6.54 5.41 5.79
N ARG A 156 -7.77 5.86 5.83
CA ARG A 156 -8.45 6.53 6.98
C ARG A 156 -7.67 7.70 7.59
N MET A 157 -6.75 8.23 6.81
CA MET A 157 -5.98 9.43 7.09
C MET A 157 -6.27 10.45 5.98
N PRO A 158 -6.01 11.76 6.20
CA PRO A 158 -6.20 12.73 5.13
C PRO A 158 -5.29 12.37 3.96
N GLU A 159 -5.85 12.35 2.75
CA GLU A 159 -5.04 12.29 1.57
C GLU A 159 -4.29 13.60 1.41
N LEU A 160 -3.00 13.56 1.65
CA LEU A 160 -2.11 14.69 1.45
C LEU A 160 -1.67 14.70 -0.02
N ARG A 161 -2.50 15.26 -0.88
CA ARG A 161 -2.19 15.37 -2.31
C ARG A 161 -1.45 16.68 -2.61
N GLY A 162 -0.34 16.57 -3.33
CA GLY A 162 0.43 17.69 -3.82
C GLY A 162 1.73 17.95 -3.03
N PHE A 163 2.57 18.85 -3.58
CA PHE A 163 3.87 19.18 -2.99
C PHE A 163 3.77 20.08 -1.75
N ASP A 164 2.62 20.73 -1.51
CA ASP A 164 2.46 21.70 -0.44
C ASP A 164 2.44 21.04 0.95
N TRP A 165 1.89 19.84 1.07
CA TRP A 165 1.82 19.14 2.35
C TRP A 165 3.20 18.70 2.89
N GLN A 166 4.20 18.53 2.03
CA GLN A 166 5.57 18.23 2.46
C GLN A 166 6.17 19.33 3.33
N ARG A 167 5.66 20.55 3.20
CA ARG A 167 6.08 21.72 3.96
C ARG A 167 5.27 21.93 5.23
N GLN A 168 4.09 21.33 5.32
CA GLN A 168 3.23 21.46 6.50
C GLN A 168 3.81 20.66 7.67
N ASP A 169 3.69 21.18 8.85
CA ASP A 169 4.00 20.43 10.06
C ASP A 169 2.81 19.54 10.49
N ALA A 170 3.03 18.67 11.48
CA ALA A 170 1.99 17.78 11.96
C ALA A 170 0.79 18.53 12.58
N GLN A 171 1.01 19.73 13.09
CA GLN A 171 -0.06 20.55 13.67
C GLN A 171 -0.94 21.15 12.59
N GLU A 172 -0.36 21.63 11.49
CA GLU A 172 -1.11 22.13 10.33
C GLU A 172 -1.96 21.02 9.71
N ILE A 173 -1.37 19.82 9.53
CA ILE A 173 -2.10 18.63 9.06
C ILE A 173 -3.24 18.27 10.02
N HIS A 174 -2.99 18.31 11.32
CA HIS A 174 -4.03 18.04 12.31
C HIS A 174 -5.17 19.06 12.26
N GLN A 175 -4.85 20.36 12.08
CA GLN A 175 -5.87 21.41 11.94
C GLN A 175 -6.71 21.21 10.68
N GLN A 176 -6.11 20.81 9.56
CA GLN A 176 -6.84 20.45 8.33
C GLN A 176 -7.78 19.26 8.55
N LEU A 177 -7.31 18.21 9.24
CA LEU A 177 -8.14 17.08 9.65
C LEU A 177 -9.37 17.51 10.46
N LEU A 178 -9.15 18.39 11.44
CA LEU A 178 -10.24 18.91 12.27
C LEU A 178 -11.20 19.77 11.43
N ALA A 179 -10.68 20.54 10.48
CA ALA A 179 -11.51 21.36 9.59
C ALA A 179 -12.35 20.51 8.63
N GLU A 180 -11.83 19.38 8.13
CA GLU A 180 -12.61 18.43 7.34
C GLU A 180 -13.66 17.69 8.16
N ARG A 181 -13.44 17.54 9.48
CA ARG A 181 -14.34 16.87 10.41
C ARG A 181 -15.46 17.80 10.90
N THR A 182 -16.19 18.39 9.98
CA THR A 182 -17.41 19.10 10.33
C THR A 182 -18.41 18.13 10.97
N PRO A 183 -19.35 18.59 11.82
CA PRO A 183 -20.41 17.73 12.37
C PRO A 183 -21.17 16.97 11.27
N ALA A 184 -21.42 17.61 10.14
CA ALA A 184 -22.09 16.98 8.99
C ALA A 184 -21.23 15.85 8.35
N ASN A 185 -19.94 16.08 8.15
CA ASN A 185 -19.04 15.06 7.61
C ASN A 185 -18.87 13.89 8.59
N ALA A 186 -18.75 14.17 9.88
CA ALA A 186 -18.64 13.15 10.92
C ALA A 186 -19.93 12.29 11.00
N GLN A 187 -21.08 12.91 10.90
CA GLN A 187 -22.36 12.18 10.89
C GLN A 187 -22.48 11.33 9.62
N ALA A 188 -22.18 11.90 8.43
CA ALA A 188 -22.24 11.16 7.17
C ALA A 188 -21.25 9.97 7.14
N ALA A 189 -20.06 10.11 7.72
CA ALA A 189 -19.09 9.02 7.86
C ALA A 189 -19.61 7.91 8.79
N ARG A 190 -20.24 8.28 9.90
CA ARG A 190 -20.87 7.34 10.83
C ARG A 190 -22.03 6.60 10.16
N ASP A 191 -22.94 7.31 9.51
CA ASP A 191 -24.10 6.72 8.82
C ASP A 191 -23.65 5.72 7.72
N GLU A 192 -22.55 6.03 7.00
CA GLU A 192 -21.97 5.12 6.04
C GLU A 192 -21.40 3.87 6.72
N ALA A 193 -20.64 4.05 7.79
CA ALA A 193 -20.04 2.94 8.54
C ALA A 193 -21.11 2.00 9.11
N GLU A 194 -22.12 2.55 9.77
CA GLU A 194 -23.23 1.78 10.35
C GLU A 194 -24.02 1.03 9.28
N ARG A 195 -24.28 1.66 8.14
CA ARG A 195 -24.98 1.03 7.00
C ARG A 195 -24.17 -0.17 6.43
N VAL A 196 -22.87 -0.02 6.25
CA VAL A 196 -21.99 -1.08 5.75
C VAL A 196 -21.88 -2.21 6.77
N LEU A 197 -21.63 -1.89 8.03
CA LEU A 197 -21.45 -2.90 9.09
C LEU A 197 -22.75 -3.66 9.37
N ALA A 198 -23.90 -2.99 9.39
CA ALA A 198 -25.19 -3.65 9.55
C ALA A 198 -25.53 -4.60 8.40
N ARG A 199 -25.11 -4.30 7.14
CA ARG A 199 -25.27 -5.21 6.01
C ARG A 199 -24.43 -6.47 6.20
N LEU A 200 -23.14 -6.30 6.55
CA LEU A 200 -22.21 -7.42 6.75
C LEU A 200 -22.60 -8.28 7.95
N GLN A 201 -23.05 -7.67 9.04
CA GLN A 201 -23.52 -8.40 10.21
C GLN A 201 -24.69 -9.35 9.91
N ARG A 202 -25.64 -8.93 9.05
CA ARG A 202 -26.77 -9.79 8.64
C ARG A 202 -26.37 -11.06 7.89
N LEU A 203 -25.14 -11.08 7.32
CA LEU A 203 -24.61 -12.26 6.62
C LEU A 203 -23.94 -13.26 7.57
N GLY A 204 -23.80 -12.93 8.86
CA GLY A 204 -23.06 -13.74 9.81
C GLY A 204 -21.55 -13.80 9.52
N VAL A 205 -21.00 -12.83 8.78
CA VAL A 205 -19.56 -12.73 8.53
C VAL A 205 -18.86 -11.98 9.66
N ARG A 206 -17.57 -12.26 9.85
CA ARG A 206 -16.72 -11.47 10.73
C ARG A 206 -16.09 -10.31 9.92
N VAL A 207 -16.00 -9.15 10.52
CA VAL A 207 -15.45 -7.95 9.87
C VAL A 207 -14.16 -7.55 10.55
N VAL A 208 -13.11 -7.32 9.76
CA VAL A 208 -11.86 -6.73 10.21
C VAL A 208 -11.73 -5.36 9.56
N ILE A 209 -11.46 -4.35 10.36
CA ILE A 209 -11.08 -3.02 9.88
C ILE A 209 -9.65 -2.76 10.33
N ASP A 210 -8.77 -2.42 9.38
CA ASP A 210 -7.43 -1.94 9.71
C ASP A 210 -7.49 -0.53 10.30
N ALA A 211 -6.75 -0.30 11.38
CA ALA A 211 -6.58 1.02 11.93
C ALA A 211 -5.71 1.89 11.00
N PRO A 212 -5.83 3.24 11.08
CA PRO A 212 -5.06 4.14 10.22
C PRO A 212 -3.57 3.86 10.26
N LEU A 213 -2.97 3.69 9.08
CA LEU A 213 -1.54 3.45 8.88
C LEU A 213 -0.71 4.73 9.02
N PRO A 214 0.62 4.61 9.26
CA PRO A 214 1.53 5.73 9.16
C PRO A 214 1.47 6.43 7.81
N LEU A 215 1.68 7.74 7.84
CA LEU A 215 1.74 8.60 6.69
C LEU A 215 3.06 9.37 6.72
N PHE A 216 3.80 9.40 5.60
CA PHE A 216 5.11 10.04 5.51
C PHE A 216 5.10 11.20 4.54
N LYS A 217 6.00 12.17 4.77
CA LYS A 217 6.10 13.37 3.93
C LYS A 217 6.81 13.13 2.59
N ALA A 218 7.55 12.04 2.46
CA ALA A 218 8.24 11.67 1.24
C ALA A 218 7.99 10.20 0.88
N GLY A 219 7.91 9.91 -0.42
CA GLY A 219 7.73 8.55 -0.90
C GLY A 219 9.02 7.73 -0.78
N ALA A 220 8.98 6.63 -0.04
CA ALA A 220 10.15 5.84 0.28
C ALA A 220 10.84 5.28 -0.97
N TYR A 221 10.10 4.74 -1.93
CA TYR A 221 10.66 4.20 -3.18
C TYR A 221 11.52 5.21 -3.94
N ARG A 222 11.09 6.48 -3.99
CA ARG A 222 11.83 7.54 -4.67
C ARG A 222 13.00 8.07 -3.84
N CYS A 223 12.83 8.14 -2.52
CA CYS A 223 13.68 8.95 -1.65
C CYS A 223 14.72 8.14 -0.86
N SER A 224 14.71 6.82 -0.96
CA SER A 224 15.70 5.95 -0.29
C SER A 224 17.06 5.94 -0.99
N ASP A 225 17.11 6.27 -2.28
CA ASP A 225 18.36 6.32 -3.02
C ASP A 225 19.20 7.54 -2.63
N TRP A 226 20.49 7.32 -2.38
CA TRP A 226 21.44 8.37 -2.00
C TRP A 226 21.54 9.52 -3.01
N PHE A 227 21.35 9.24 -4.31
CA PHE A 227 21.38 10.24 -5.38
C PHE A 227 20.10 11.09 -5.43
N ASN A 228 19.02 10.66 -4.79
CA ASN A 228 17.76 11.40 -4.68
C ASN A 228 17.63 12.25 -3.41
N ARG A 229 18.58 12.18 -2.46
CA ARG A 229 18.49 12.85 -1.16
C ARG A 229 18.32 14.38 -1.23
N HIS A 230 18.76 14.99 -2.33
CA HIS A 230 18.62 16.44 -2.57
C HIS A 230 17.43 16.80 -3.46
N ASN A 231 16.62 15.81 -3.87
CA ASN A 231 15.40 16.08 -4.61
C ASN A 231 14.39 16.81 -3.70
N PRO A 232 13.81 17.94 -4.12
CA PRO A 232 12.80 18.65 -3.34
C PRO A 232 11.63 17.76 -2.90
N ALA A 233 11.24 16.75 -3.69
CA ALA A 233 10.22 15.78 -3.33
C ALA A 233 10.59 14.89 -2.12
N CYS A 234 11.86 14.89 -1.70
CA CYS A 234 12.34 14.11 -0.57
C CYS A 234 12.63 14.96 0.67
N ALA A 235 12.41 16.28 0.59
CA ALA A 235 12.74 17.22 1.66
C ALA A 235 11.96 16.96 2.97
N GLY A 236 10.77 16.37 2.89
CA GLY A 236 9.95 16.02 4.06
C GLY A 236 10.47 14.85 4.89
N GLY A 237 11.40 14.07 4.34
CA GLY A 237 11.97 12.90 5.00
C GLY A 237 11.07 11.66 5.01
N LEU A 238 11.65 10.54 5.44
CA LEU A 238 11.03 9.22 5.48
C LEU A 238 10.63 8.79 6.90
N SER A 239 10.56 9.73 7.82
CA SER A 239 10.19 9.45 9.21
C SER A 239 9.30 10.54 9.79
N MET A 240 8.49 10.17 10.78
CA MET A 240 7.67 11.09 11.56
C MET A 240 7.72 10.73 13.05
N PRO A 241 7.61 11.71 13.95
CA PRO A 241 7.44 11.42 15.38
C PRO A 241 6.20 10.57 15.62
N ARG A 242 6.31 9.53 16.42
CA ARG A 242 5.21 8.65 16.78
C ARG A 242 4.04 9.41 17.40
N ALA A 243 4.34 10.36 18.28
CA ALA A 243 3.32 11.17 18.94
C ALA A 243 2.47 12.01 17.97
N ASP A 244 3.05 12.45 16.86
CA ASP A 244 2.32 13.18 15.81
C ASP A 244 1.33 12.26 15.08
N LEU A 245 1.77 11.06 14.72
CA LEU A 245 0.90 10.07 14.09
C LEU A 245 -0.22 9.61 15.04
N ASP A 246 0.08 9.38 16.32
CA ASP A 246 -0.94 9.02 17.31
C ASP A 246 -1.99 10.13 17.45
N ARG A 247 -1.57 11.41 17.43
CA ARG A 247 -2.48 12.56 17.45
C ARG A 247 -3.35 12.63 16.20
N LEU A 248 -2.74 12.40 15.02
CA LEU A 248 -3.45 12.45 13.73
C LEU A 248 -4.53 11.37 13.62
N ARG A 249 -4.28 10.17 14.14
CA ARG A 249 -5.19 9.03 14.05
C ARG A 249 -6.22 8.95 15.20
N ALA A 250 -6.00 9.69 16.29
CA ALA A 250 -6.84 9.58 17.49
C ALA A 250 -8.35 9.71 17.23
N PRO A 251 -8.85 10.65 16.41
CA PRO A 251 -10.28 10.76 16.13
C PRO A 251 -10.88 9.53 15.45
N GLN A 252 -10.14 8.91 14.53
CA GLN A 252 -10.59 7.70 13.82
C GLN A 252 -10.54 6.49 14.74
N MET A 253 -9.53 6.40 15.61
CA MET A 253 -9.43 5.34 16.61
C MET A 253 -10.59 5.39 17.61
N ALA A 254 -11.01 6.60 18.04
CA ALA A 254 -12.17 6.77 18.91
C ALA A 254 -13.46 6.25 18.24
N LEU A 255 -13.71 6.63 16.98
CA LEU A 255 -14.88 6.14 16.24
C LEU A 255 -14.83 4.63 15.99
N LEU A 256 -13.65 4.06 15.69
CA LEU A 256 -13.49 2.61 15.55
C LEU A 256 -13.81 1.88 16.86
N ALA A 257 -13.42 2.41 18.02
CA ALA A 257 -13.73 1.83 19.31
C ALA A 257 -15.24 1.87 19.58
N GLU A 258 -15.93 2.97 19.25
CA GLU A 258 -17.39 3.07 19.36
C GLU A 258 -18.10 2.05 18.46
N LEU A 259 -17.69 1.94 17.19
CA LEU A 259 -18.24 0.98 16.24
C LEU A 259 -18.00 -0.48 16.68
N ALA A 260 -16.81 -0.79 17.19
CA ALA A 260 -16.51 -2.13 17.69
C ALA A 260 -17.34 -2.50 18.93
N ALA A 261 -17.67 -1.53 19.77
CA ALA A 261 -18.59 -1.74 20.88
C ALA A 261 -20.05 -1.96 20.43
N GLN A 262 -20.44 -1.35 19.31
CA GLN A 262 -21.80 -1.46 18.74
C GLN A 262 -21.98 -2.73 17.89
N TYR A 263 -20.93 -3.17 17.19
CA TYR A 263 -20.95 -4.31 16.27
C TYR A 263 -20.04 -5.42 16.77
N PRO A 264 -20.54 -6.44 17.48
CA PRO A 264 -19.72 -7.54 18.01
C PRO A 264 -18.99 -8.37 16.95
N SER A 265 -19.42 -8.32 15.69
CA SER A 265 -18.75 -8.96 14.55
C SER A 265 -17.54 -8.17 14.04
N LEU A 266 -17.31 -6.94 14.54
CA LEU A 266 -16.21 -6.07 14.12
C LEU A 266 -14.99 -6.21 15.02
N THR A 267 -13.86 -6.50 14.41
CA THR A 267 -12.54 -6.46 15.04
C THR A 267 -11.69 -5.36 14.41
N VAL A 268 -11.08 -4.53 15.22
CA VAL A 268 -10.10 -3.53 14.75
C VAL A 268 -8.71 -4.14 14.84
N TRP A 269 -8.05 -4.25 13.69
CA TRP A 269 -6.65 -4.67 13.61
C TRP A 269 -5.76 -3.45 13.51
N ASP A 270 -4.88 -3.24 14.50
CA ASP A 270 -3.95 -2.11 14.54
C ASP A 270 -2.51 -2.53 14.23
N PRO A 271 -2.02 -2.33 12.99
CA PRO A 271 -0.65 -2.65 12.61
C PRO A 271 0.39 -1.61 13.06
N LEU A 272 -0.04 -0.42 13.54
CA LEU A 272 0.90 0.66 13.88
C LEU A 272 2.00 0.27 14.87
N PRO A 273 1.73 -0.51 15.96
CA PRO A 273 2.78 -0.90 16.89
C PRO A 273 3.88 -1.78 16.28
N LEU A 274 3.59 -2.44 15.16
CA LEU A 274 4.56 -3.27 14.42
C LEU A 274 5.35 -2.46 13.39
N LEU A 275 4.79 -1.36 12.90
CA LEU A 275 5.38 -0.51 11.85
C LEU A 275 6.15 0.69 12.41
N CYS A 276 6.00 0.95 13.71
CA CYS A 276 6.54 2.14 14.34
C CYS A 276 7.21 1.80 15.66
N GLY A 277 8.41 2.32 15.83
CA GLY A 277 9.07 2.35 17.13
C GLY A 277 8.31 3.24 18.16
N PRO A 278 8.74 3.23 19.41
CA PRO A 278 8.05 3.96 20.47
C PRO A 278 8.13 5.49 20.33
N GLN A 279 9.14 6.00 19.64
CA GLN A 279 9.37 7.45 19.49
C GLN A 279 9.21 7.92 18.04
N THR A 280 9.53 7.09 17.07
CA THR A 280 9.61 7.47 15.66
C THR A 280 9.05 6.34 14.80
N CYS A 281 8.25 6.72 13.80
CA CYS A 281 7.88 5.85 12.69
C CYS A 281 8.77 6.16 11.50
N SER A 282 9.23 5.12 10.81
CA SER A 282 10.05 5.25 9.60
C SER A 282 9.44 4.45 8.47
N ALA A 283 9.51 4.99 7.25
CA ALA A 283 9.09 4.28 6.05
C ALA A 283 10.10 3.21 5.61
N VAL A 284 11.32 3.26 6.15
CA VAL A 284 12.42 2.31 5.92
C VAL A 284 13.08 2.00 7.25
N GLU A 285 13.25 0.75 7.60
CA GLU A 285 13.88 0.30 8.84
C GLU A 285 15.00 -0.69 8.52
N GLU A 286 16.19 -0.47 9.09
CA GLU A 286 17.38 -1.31 8.87
C GLU A 286 17.72 -1.57 7.39
N GLY A 287 17.40 -0.61 6.52
CA GLY A 287 17.63 -0.71 5.07
C GLY A 287 16.50 -1.44 4.31
N GLU A 288 15.52 -2.00 5.01
CA GLU A 288 14.37 -2.67 4.42
C GLU A 288 13.15 -1.73 4.34
N PRO A 289 12.41 -1.72 3.22
CA PRO A 289 11.28 -0.84 3.06
C PRO A 289 10.06 -1.36 3.82
N LEU A 290 9.48 -0.56 4.70
CA LEU A 290 8.16 -0.81 5.27
C LEU A 290 7.06 -0.29 4.36
N PHE A 291 7.31 0.83 3.69
CA PHE A 291 6.39 1.47 2.76
C PHE A 291 6.99 1.61 1.36
N PHE A 292 6.14 1.52 0.34
CA PHE A 292 6.52 1.76 -1.04
C PHE A 292 6.62 3.26 -1.33
N ASP A 293 5.61 3.99 -0.98
CA ASP A 293 5.54 5.45 -1.14
C ASP A 293 5.33 6.13 0.23
N ASN A 294 4.49 7.11 0.32
CA ASN A 294 4.24 7.86 1.55
C ASN A 294 3.20 7.21 2.48
N ASP A 295 2.43 6.23 2.02
CA ASP A 295 1.33 5.62 2.79
C ASP A 295 1.06 4.14 2.45
N HIS A 296 1.43 3.66 1.27
CA HIS A 296 1.21 2.28 0.87
C HIS A 296 2.32 1.34 1.36
N LEU A 297 1.93 0.23 1.94
CA LEU A 297 2.88 -0.80 2.38
C LEU A 297 3.68 -1.39 1.22
N SER A 298 4.94 -1.64 1.47
CA SER A 298 5.83 -2.39 0.59
C SER A 298 5.56 -3.90 0.65
N GLY A 299 6.25 -4.67 -0.21
CA GLY A 299 6.26 -6.13 -0.11
C GLY A 299 6.90 -6.63 1.20
N HIS A 300 7.97 -5.96 1.68
CA HIS A 300 8.60 -6.29 2.96
C HIS A 300 7.66 -5.96 4.13
N GLY A 301 7.07 -4.77 4.18
CA GLY A 301 6.12 -4.38 5.23
C GLY A 301 4.92 -5.34 5.32
N ASN A 302 4.41 -5.81 4.18
CA ASN A 302 3.38 -6.85 4.16
C ASN A 302 3.82 -8.14 4.83
N ARG A 303 5.06 -8.60 4.55
CA ARG A 303 5.59 -9.84 5.16
C ARG A 303 5.79 -9.70 6.66
N MET A 304 6.23 -8.53 7.10
CA MET A 304 6.39 -8.23 8.53
C MET A 304 5.04 -8.26 9.27
N LEU A 305 3.98 -7.75 8.66
CA LEU A 305 2.64 -7.74 9.26
C LEU A 305 1.91 -9.08 9.21
N LEU A 306 2.31 -10.00 8.32
CA LEU A 306 1.64 -11.28 8.10
C LEU A 306 1.37 -12.10 9.37
N PRO A 307 2.33 -12.28 10.30
CA PRO A 307 2.08 -13.07 11.51
C PRO A 307 0.96 -12.50 12.38
N SER A 308 0.95 -11.17 12.58
CA SER A 308 -0.07 -10.47 13.36
C SER A 308 -1.45 -10.55 12.69
N PHE A 309 -1.51 -10.25 11.39
CA PHE A 309 -2.78 -10.32 10.65
C PHE A 309 -3.36 -11.73 10.65
N ARG A 310 -2.52 -12.74 10.37
CA ARG A 310 -2.95 -14.14 10.41
C ARG A 310 -3.45 -14.55 11.81
N GLN A 311 -2.77 -14.12 12.88
CA GLN A 311 -3.22 -14.39 14.24
C GLN A 311 -4.60 -13.76 14.51
N THR A 312 -4.80 -12.50 14.08
CA THR A 312 -6.12 -11.85 14.16
C THR A 312 -7.20 -12.69 13.46
N LEU A 313 -6.93 -13.21 12.25
CA LEU A 313 -7.89 -14.07 11.54
C LEU A 313 -8.18 -15.37 12.31
N ILE A 314 -7.18 -15.99 12.93
CA ILE A 314 -7.34 -17.20 13.74
C ILE A 314 -8.19 -16.90 14.98
N ASP A 315 -7.92 -15.81 15.69
CA ASP A 315 -8.61 -15.43 16.91
C ASP A 315 -10.09 -15.21 16.64
N ILE A 316 -10.43 -14.39 15.65
CA ILE A 316 -11.84 -14.10 15.30
C ILE A 316 -12.59 -15.29 14.72
N ALA A 317 -11.89 -16.21 14.05
CA ALA A 317 -12.49 -17.44 13.53
C ALA A 317 -12.70 -18.50 14.63
N SER A 318 -11.96 -18.39 15.74
CA SER A 318 -12.05 -19.29 16.89
C SER A 318 -13.10 -18.85 17.92
N GLU A 319 -13.54 -17.58 17.87
CA GLU A 319 -14.64 -17.09 18.70
C GLU A 319 -15.92 -17.83 18.31
N LYS A 320 -16.61 -18.39 19.32
CA LYS A 320 -17.90 -19.06 19.09
C LYS A 320 -18.87 -18.10 18.40
N GLU A 321 -19.66 -18.65 17.49
CA GLU A 321 -20.78 -17.92 16.86
C GLU A 321 -21.62 -17.27 17.94
N LEU A 322 -21.82 -15.93 17.80
CA LEU A 322 -22.62 -15.11 18.71
C LEU A 322 -24.11 -15.39 18.51
#